data_7eb400e2478180ee59defd5733f83291
#
_entry.id   7eb400e2478180ee59defd5733f83291
#
_cell.length_a   1.000
_cell.length_b   1.000
_cell.length_c   1.000
_cell.angle_alpha   90.00
_cell.angle_beta   90.00
_cell.angle_gamma   90.00
#
_symmetry.space_group_name_H-M   'P 1'
#
loop_
_entity.id
_entity.type
_entity.pdbx_description
1 polymer ?
#
loop_
_entity_poly.entity_id
_entity_poly.type
_entity_poly.pdbx_seq_one_letter_code
_entity_poly.pdbx_strand_id
1 'polypeptide(L)'
;PFLRTISLKKLLRTSWWLPSLNFESKFRINLLETKHAPKIKLFDQDTDLTLKSDLIELCLDKHNVKKETIKKIEESIGHKQGDFFVVVKGINEFTIITNKKYKQKIQSIIQTDSKIIIEELCAITITLPKNSIESSGLFYAISKELFWENISIVEAVSTFTEITLIIKEKDAPRILSILKSLIIKFQK
;
A
#
# COMPACT_ATOMS: atom_id res chain seq x y z
N PRO A 1 12.78 12.25 -24.91
CA PRO A 1 12.26 10.92 -24.86
C PRO A 1 11.42 10.77 -23.60
N PHE A 2 10.11 10.81 -23.79
CA PHE A 2 9.08 10.74 -22.73
C PHE A 2 9.00 9.30 -22.22
N LEU A 3 9.38 9.06 -20.98
CA LEU A 3 8.98 7.87 -20.24
C LEU A 3 7.49 8.02 -19.90
N ARG A 4 6.63 7.41 -20.70
CA ARG A 4 5.22 7.24 -20.36
C ARG A 4 5.13 6.23 -19.22
N THR A 5 4.73 6.69 -18.07
CA THR A 5 4.30 5.83 -16.96
C THR A 5 3.06 5.06 -17.44
N ILE A 6 3.25 3.83 -17.85
CA ILE A 6 2.13 2.95 -18.24
C ILE A 6 1.56 2.40 -16.93
N SER A 7 0.36 2.86 -16.58
CA SER A 7 -0.39 2.31 -15.45
C SER A 7 -0.51 0.79 -15.61
N LEU A 8 -0.13 0.03 -14.59
CA LEU A 8 -0.26 -1.43 -14.50
C LEU A 8 -1.69 -1.91 -14.87
N LYS A 9 -2.72 -1.10 -14.61
CA LYS A 9 -4.10 -1.36 -15.04
C LYS A 9 -4.28 -1.45 -16.56
N LYS A 10 -3.43 -0.79 -17.34
CA LYS A 10 -3.51 -0.79 -18.80
C LYS A 10 -2.83 -2.01 -19.43
N LEU A 11 -1.78 -2.53 -18.80
CA LEU A 11 -1.07 -3.74 -19.21
C LEU A 11 -1.94 -5.02 -19.03
N LEU A 12 -2.77 -5.06 -17.99
CA LEU A 12 -3.64 -6.20 -17.70
C LEU A 12 -4.91 -6.26 -18.58
N ARG A 13 -5.27 -5.18 -19.26
CA ARG A 13 -6.46 -5.11 -20.10
C ARG A 13 -6.27 -5.56 -21.55
N THR A 14 -5.05 -5.79 -22.01
CA THR A 14 -4.75 -6.13 -23.41
C THR A 14 -4.53 -7.62 -23.68
N SER A 15 -4.75 -8.50 -22.69
CA SER A 15 -4.57 -9.95 -22.85
C SER A 15 -5.83 -10.70 -23.29
N TRP A 16 -6.59 -10.14 -24.22
CA TRP A 16 -7.80 -10.79 -24.79
C TRP A 16 -7.50 -11.90 -25.82
N TRP A 17 -6.24 -12.27 -26.04
CA TRP A 17 -5.85 -13.17 -27.13
C TRP A 17 -5.00 -14.37 -26.71
N LEU A 18 -5.29 -15.04 -25.61
CA LEU A 18 -4.65 -16.32 -25.31
C LEU A 18 -5.70 -17.39 -25.05
N PRO A 19 -5.78 -18.43 -25.93
CA PRO A 19 -6.68 -19.55 -25.69
C PRO A 19 -6.20 -20.39 -24.51
N SER A 20 -7.12 -20.71 -23.64
CA SER A 20 -7.21 -21.82 -22.66
C SER A 20 -6.01 -22.78 -22.60
N LEU A 21 -4.86 -22.34 -22.20
CA LEU A 21 -3.75 -23.19 -21.80
C LEU A 21 -3.32 -22.78 -20.42
N ASN A 22 -3.33 -23.72 -19.49
CA ASN A 22 -2.66 -23.78 -18.19
C ASN A 22 -1.49 -22.80 -17.94
N PHE A 23 -1.69 -21.53 -18.29
CA PHE A 23 -0.72 -20.45 -18.13
C PHE A 23 -0.50 -20.18 -16.63
N GLU A 24 -1.56 -20.31 -15.83
CA GLU A 24 -1.52 -20.12 -14.40
C GLU A 24 -0.57 -21.08 -13.68
N SER A 25 -0.57 -22.35 -14.05
CA SER A 25 0.29 -23.34 -13.40
C SER A 25 1.76 -23.21 -13.83
N LYS A 26 2.04 -22.93 -15.09
CA LYS A 26 3.42 -22.73 -15.59
C LYS A 26 4.04 -21.43 -15.11
N PHE A 27 3.29 -20.34 -15.06
CA PHE A 27 3.79 -19.06 -14.56
C PHE A 27 3.99 -19.07 -13.04
N ARG A 28 3.14 -19.81 -12.31
CA ARG A 28 3.29 -20.04 -10.86
C ARG A 28 4.58 -20.79 -10.51
N ILE A 29 5.00 -21.73 -11.35
CA ILE A 29 6.15 -22.61 -11.09
C ILE A 29 7.46 -21.95 -11.51
N ASN A 30 7.53 -21.27 -12.65
CA ASN A 30 8.81 -20.86 -13.24
C ASN A 30 9.46 -19.60 -12.63
N LEU A 31 8.76 -18.77 -11.90
CA LEU A 31 9.33 -17.54 -11.32
C LEU A 31 9.91 -17.71 -9.91
N LEU A 32 9.54 -18.78 -9.20
CA LEU A 32 10.10 -19.08 -7.88
C LEU A 32 11.03 -20.30 -7.86
N GLU A 33 11.05 -21.10 -8.94
CA GLU A 33 11.89 -22.30 -9.07
C GLU A 33 13.09 -22.12 -10.01
N THR A 34 13.48 -20.90 -10.33
CA THR A 34 14.81 -20.75 -10.92
C THR A 34 15.81 -21.20 -9.87
N LYS A 35 16.62 -22.20 -10.22
CA LYS A 35 17.72 -22.78 -9.41
C LYS A 35 18.69 -21.72 -8.84
N HIS A 36 18.43 -20.45 -9.08
CA HIS A 36 19.22 -19.27 -8.69
C HIS A 36 18.41 -18.21 -7.95
N ALA A 37 17.17 -18.52 -7.50
CA ALA A 37 16.50 -17.61 -6.56
C ALA A 37 17.35 -17.62 -5.27
N PRO A 38 17.96 -16.50 -4.90
CA PRO A 38 18.68 -16.47 -3.63
C PRO A 38 17.70 -16.88 -2.53
N LYS A 39 18.17 -17.64 -1.53
CA LYS A 39 17.40 -17.89 -0.31
C LYS A 39 17.25 -16.54 0.39
N ILE A 40 16.22 -15.79 0.01
CA ILE A 40 15.99 -14.44 0.52
C ILE A 40 15.19 -14.61 1.80
N LYS A 41 15.82 -14.32 2.92
CA LYS A 41 15.13 -14.14 4.18
C LYS A 41 14.50 -12.74 4.17
N LEU A 42 13.22 -12.67 3.81
CA LEU A 42 12.49 -11.39 3.73
C LEU A 42 12.01 -10.91 5.09
N PHE A 43 11.77 -11.84 6.01
CA PHE A 43 11.19 -11.59 7.33
C PHE A 43 12.01 -12.30 8.40
N ASP A 44 11.93 -11.83 9.63
CA ASP A 44 12.55 -12.43 10.80
C ASP A 44 11.57 -12.55 11.97
N GLN A 45 12.08 -12.84 13.17
CA GLN A 45 11.26 -13.04 14.36
C GLN A 45 10.67 -11.71 14.88
N ASP A 46 11.27 -10.58 14.53
CA ASP A 46 10.82 -9.24 14.93
C ASP A 46 9.81 -8.65 13.93
N THR A 47 9.52 -9.36 12.84
CA THR A 47 8.49 -8.95 11.88
C THR A 47 7.12 -9.06 12.50
N ASP A 48 6.40 -7.95 12.57
CA ASP A 48 5.05 -7.85 13.13
C ASP A 48 4.06 -7.24 12.15
N LEU A 49 2.79 -7.50 12.38
CA LEU A 49 1.66 -6.96 11.62
C LEU A 49 0.77 -6.12 12.51
N THR A 50 0.65 -4.85 12.19
CA THR A 50 -0.27 -3.93 12.86
C THR A 50 -1.42 -3.56 11.93
N LEU A 51 -2.66 -3.65 12.44
CA LEU A 51 -3.87 -3.19 11.74
C LEU A 51 -4.39 -1.90 12.36
N LYS A 52 -4.69 -0.92 11.53
CA LYS A 52 -5.45 0.30 11.87
C LYS A 52 -6.66 0.38 10.97
N SER A 53 -7.85 0.38 11.56
CA SER A 53 -9.15 0.48 10.86
C SER A 53 -9.70 1.90 10.90
N ASP A 54 -10.85 2.08 10.25
CA ASP A 54 -11.60 3.34 10.23
C ASP A 54 -10.79 4.52 9.69
N LEU A 55 -10.14 4.29 8.54
CA LEU A 55 -9.32 5.28 7.85
C LEU A 55 -10.04 5.86 6.63
N ILE A 56 -9.62 7.06 6.29
CA ILE A 56 -9.98 7.76 5.05
C ILE A 56 -8.73 8.26 4.35
N GLU A 57 -8.83 8.38 3.04
CA GLU A 57 -7.84 9.01 2.19
C GLU A 57 -8.44 10.23 1.49
N LEU A 58 -7.71 11.33 1.50
CA LEU A 58 -8.06 12.58 0.81
C LEU A 58 -6.94 12.90 -0.18
N CYS A 59 -7.29 12.94 -1.48
CA CYS A 59 -6.38 13.40 -2.53
C CYS A 59 -6.69 14.86 -2.85
N LEU A 60 -5.69 15.71 -2.74
CA LEU A 60 -5.76 17.15 -2.93
C LEU A 60 -4.86 17.58 -4.08
N ASP A 61 -5.39 18.37 -5.00
CA ASP A 61 -4.58 18.97 -6.07
C ASP A 61 -3.56 19.95 -5.48
N LYS A 62 -2.29 19.74 -5.79
CA LYS A 62 -1.18 20.53 -5.26
C LYS A 62 -1.23 22.01 -5.69
N HIS A 63 -1.85 22.31 -6.83
CA HIS A 63 -2.01 23.69 -7.30
C HIS A 63 -3.07 24.46 -6.50
N ASN A 64 -4.02 23.75 -5.90
CA ASN A 64 -5.15 24.34 -5.17
C ASN A 64 -4.92 24.38 -3.66
N VAL A 65 -3.85 23.75 -3.16
CA VAL A 65 -3.58 23.64 -1.72
C VAL A 65 -2.21 24.22 -1.38
N LYS A 66 -2.20 25.22 -0.50
CA LYS A 66 -0.97 25.83 0.01
C LYS A 66 -0.28 24.90 1.02
N LYS A 67 1.06 25.00 1.08
CA LYS A 67 1.85 24.23 2.08
C LYS A 67 1.42 24.51 3.52
N GLU A 68 1.04 25.76 3.80
CA GLU A 68 0.55 26.20 5.11
C GLU A 68 -0.74 25.49 5.50
N THR A 69 -1.59 25.14 4.53
CA THR A 69 -2.82 24.36 4.76
C THR A 69 -2.48 22.94 5.22
N ILE A 70 -1.52 22.30 4.59
CA ILE A 70 -1.07 20.95 5.01
C ILE A 70 -0.48 21.00 6.43
N LYS A 71 0.32 22.01 6.74
CA LYS A 71 0.87 22.19 8.08
C LYS A 71 -0.23 22.39 9.14
N LYS A 72 -1.24 23.21 8.85
CA LYS A 72 -2.41 23.40 9.74
C LYS A 72 -3.18 22.10 9.96
N ILE A 73 -3.33 21.27 8.93
CA ILE A 73 -3.94 19.94 9.06
C ILE A 73 -3.12 19.07 10.01
N GLU A 74 -1.83 18.97 9.79
CA GLU A 74 -0.89 18.20 10.61
C GLU A 74 -0.96 18.64 12.09
N GLU A 75 -0.87 19.94 12.36
CA GLU A 75 -1.00 20.51 13.70
C GLU A 75 -2.39 20.28 14.33
N SER A 76 -3.43 20.17 13.49
CA SER A 76 -4.80 19.98 13.95
C SER A 76 -5.14 18.54 14.32
N ILE A 77 -4.48 17.57 13.67
CA ILE A 77 -4.59 16.16 13.98
C ILE A 77 -3.65 15.92 15.15
N GLY A 78 -4.21 15.94 16.36
CA GLY A 78 -3.39 15.75 17.56
C GLY A 78 -2.62 14.44 17.49
N HIS A 79 -1.36 14.47 17.92
CA HIS A 79 -0.49 13.29 18.06
C HIS A 79 -0.94 12.42 19.25
N LYS A 80 -2.23 12.04 19.25
CA LYS A 80 -2.72 11.12 20.28
C LYS A 80 -2.20 9.72 19.98
N GLN A 81 -1.79 9.04 21.01
CA GLN A 81 -1.39 7.64 20.89
C GLN A 81 -2.48 6.84 20.19
N GLY A 82 -2.14 6.17 19.10
CA GLY A 82 -3.07 5.38 18.30
C GLY A 82 -3.67 6.08 17.08
N ASP A 83 -3.46 7.37 16.89
CA ASP A 83 -3.87 8.04 15.65
C ASP A 83 -2.97 7.66 14.48
N PHE A 84 -3.59 7.50 13.31
CA PHE A 84 -2.90 7.26 12.05
C PHE A 84 -2.88 8.54 11.23
N PHE A 85 -1.72 8.97 10.81
CA PHE A 85 -1.57 10.13 9.96
C PHE A 85 -0.37 10.00 9.03
N VAL A 86 -0.64 10.00 7.74
CA VAL A 86 0.38 9.94 6.69
C VAL A 86 0.07 11.01 5.66
N VAL A 87 1.09 11.75 5.22
CA VAL A 87 1.01 12.69 4.11
C VAL A 87 2.01 12.28 3.05
N VAL A 88 1.50 11.93 1.87
CA VAL A 88 2.30 11.66 0.69
C VAL A 88 2.29 12.90 -0.20
N LYS A 89 3.49 13.35 -0.59
CA LYS A 89 3.67 14.53 -1.45
C LYS A 89 4.11 14.08 -2.84
N GLY A 90 3.12 13.95 -3.73
CA GLY A 90 3.37 13.66 -5.14
C GLY A 90 3.84 14.89 -5.93
N ILE A 91 4.01 14.69 -7.22
CA ILE A 91 4.35 15.77 -8.16
C ILE A 91 3.15 16.72 -8.33
N ASN A 92 1.94 16.17 -8.50
CA ASN A 92 0.74 16.92 -8.83
C ASN A 92 -0.29 16.96 -7.69
N GLU A 93 -0.12 16.15 -6.65
CA GLU A 93 -1.11 15.98 -5.59
C GLU A 93 -0.48 15.77 -4.22
N PHE A 94 -1.27 16.05 -3.19
CA PHE A 94 -1.06 15.62 -1.82
C PHE A 94 -2.09 14.55 -1.48
N THR A 95 -1.64 13.44 -0.93
CA THR A 95 -2.52 12.42 -0.35
C THR A 95 -2.41 12.46 1.16
N ILE A 96 -3.53 12.59 1.85
CA ILE A 96 -3.61 12.56 3.32
C ILE A 96 -4.40 11.32 3.71
N ILE A 97 -3.80 10.45 4.52
CA ILE A 97 -4.45 9.25 5.05
C ILE A 97 -4.52 9.38 6.56
N THR A 98 -5.73 9.29 7.11
CA THR A 98 -5.93 9.48 8.55
C THR A 98 -7.22 8.82 9.04
N ASN A 99 -7.44 8.83 10.36
CA ASN A 99 -8.67 8.31 10.95
C ASN A 99 -9.90 9.12 10.51
N LYS A 100 -10.99 8.45 10.21
CA LYS A 100 -12.26 9.01 9.75
C LYS A 100 -12.79 10.11 10.66
N LYS A 101 -12.55 10.02 11.97
CA LYS A 101 -12.95 11.05 12.96
C LYS A 101 -12.43 12.45 12.63
N TYR A 102 -11.35 12.58 11.86
CA TYR A 102 -10.77 13.87 11.48
C TYR A 102 -11.33 14.44 10.18
N LYS A 103 -12.18 13.71 9.46
CA LYS A 103 -12.72 14.10 8.15
C LYS A 103 -13.30 15.51 8.15
N GLN A 104 -14.25 15.79 9.03
CA GLN A 104 -14.93 17.09 9.09
C GLN A 104 -13.96 18.23 9.42
N LYS A 105 -13.02 17.98 10.36
CA LYS A 105 -12.02 18.97 10.74
C LYS A 105 -11.09 19.32 9.60
N ILE A 106 -10.64 18.31 8.85
CA ILE A 106 -9.78 18.52 7.67
C ILE A 106 -10.53 19.26 6.58
N GLN A 107 -11.78 18.89 6.30
CA GLN A 107 -12.61 19.56 5.30
C GLN A 107 -12.83 21.03 5.63
N SER A 108 -13.01 21.40 6.90
CA SER A 108 -13.14 22.80 7.31
C SER A 108 -11.87 23.64 7.12
N ILE A 109 -10.69 23.01 7.13
CA ILE A 109 -9.40 23.68 6.92
C ILE A 109 -9.10 23.88 5.43
N ILE A 110 -9.49 22.91 4.60
CA ILE A 110 -9.08 22.86 3.19
C ILE A 110 -9.75 23.94 2.36
N GLN A 111 -10.95 24.41 2.67
CA GLN A 111 -11.74 25.45 1.96
C GLN A 111 -11.88 25.26 0.42
N THR A 112 -11.34 24.18 -0.11
CA THR A 112 -11.40 23.79 -1.53
C THR A 112 -11.95 22.38 -1.62
N ASP A 113 -12.61 22.04 -2.71
CA ASP A 113 -13.10 20.70 -2.93
C ASP A 113 -11.91 19.74 -3.04
N SER A 114 -11.86 18.77 -2.13
CA SER A 114 -10.93 17.65 -2.26
C SER A 114 -11.27 16.90 -3.55
N LYS A 115 -10.25 16.62 -4.35
CA LYS A 115 -10.41 15.99 -5.64
C LYS A 115 -11.03 14.58 -5.52
N ILE A 116 -10.63 13.84 -4.50
CA ILE A 116 -11.13 12.48 -4.23
C ILE A 116 -11.12 12.24 -2.72
N ILE A 117 -12.17 11.64 -2.19
CA ILE A 117 -12.22 11.11 -0.83
C ILE A 117 -12.54 9.62 -0.93
N ILE A 118 -11.70 8.78 -0.37
CA ILE A 118 -11.90 7.34 -0.28
C ILE A 118 -12.12 6.99 1.18
N GLU A 119 -13.21 6.31 1.46
CA GLU A 119 -13.58 5.89 2.82
C GLU A 119 -13.54 4.36 2.94
N GLU A 120 -13.81 3.88 4.15
CA GLU A 120 -13.80 2.45 4.49
C GLU A 120 -12.43 1.81 4.19
N LEU A 121 -11.40 2.48 4.68
CA LEU A 121 -10.03 2.04 4.52
C LEU A 121 -9.46 1.52 5.85
N CYS A 122 -8.52 0.61 5.72
CA CYS A 122 -7.64 0.24 6.82
C CYS A 122 -6.18 0.22 6.34
N ALA A 123 -5.27 0.36 7.28
CA ALA A 123 -3.84 0.23 7.07
C ALA A 123 -3.34 -1.06 7.71
N ILE A 124 -2.58 -1.85 6.96
CA ILE A 124 -1.82 -2.98 7.49
C ILE A 124 -0.35 -2.63 7.36
N THR A 125 0.31 -2.46 8.49
CA THR A 125 1.74 -2.16 8.56
C THR A 125 2.51 -3.43 8.87
N ILE A 126 3.51 -3.72 8.05
CA ILE A 126 4.46 -4.81 8.23
C ILE A 126 5.75 -4.18 8.73
N THR A 127 6.18 -4.52 9.93
CA THR A 127 7.50 -4.14 10.44
C THR A 127 8.57 -5.01 9.78
N LEU A 128 9.61 -4.40 9.27
CA LEU A 128 10.67 -5.07 8.52
C LEU A 128 11.98 -5.10 9.31
N PRO A 129 12.75 -6.19 9.18
CA PRO A 129 14.12 -6.23 9.67
C PRO A 129 14.98 -5.13 9.04
N LYS A 130 15.94 -4.60 9.78
CA LYS A 130 16.84 -3.52 9.31
C LYS A 130 17.57 -3.86 8.00
N ASN A 131 17.83 -5.15 7.75
CA ASN A 131 18.52 -5.63 6.55
C ASN A 131 17.58 -5.90 5.36
N SER A 132 16.28 -5.67 5.51
CA SER A 132 15.28 -5.96 4.46
C SER A 132 15.44 -5.07 3.23
N ILE A 133 16.05 -3.90 3.36
CA ILE A 133 16.30 -2.98 2.23
C ILE A 133 17.19 -3.61 1.17
N GLU A 134 18.14 -4.45 1.57
CA GLU A 134 19.02 -5.16 0.65
C GLU A 134 18.31 -6.36 0.00
N SER A 135 17.14 -6.74 0.49
CA SER A 135 16.39 -7.89 0.02
C SER A 135 15.53 -7.53 -1.18
N SER A 136 15.98 -7.89 -2.37
CA SER A 136 15.18 -7.72 -3.58
C SER A 136 13.94 -8.61 -3.54
N GLY A 137 12.81 -8.12 -4.07
CA GLY A 137 11.61 -8.94 -4.29
C GLY A 137 10.56 -8.90 -3.19
N LEU A 138 10.74 -8.15 -2.10
CA LEU A 138 9.76 -8.03 -1.02
C LEU A 138 8.39 -7.53 -1.52
N PHE A 139 8.39 -6.41 -2.25
CA PHE A 139 7.17 -5.86 -2.85
C PHE A 139 6.53 -6.83 -3.85
N TYR A 140 7.35 -7.54 -4.62
CA TYR A 140 6.85 -8.56 -5.54
C TYR A 140 6.16 -9.71 -4.79
N ALA A 141 6.78 -10.22 -3.73
CA ALA A 141 6.21 -11.31 -2.94
C ALA A 141 4.84 -10.93 -2.36
N ILE A 142 4.72 -9.73 -1.78
CA ILE A 142 3.47 -9.21 -1.23
C ILE A 142 2.44 -9.00 -2.36
N SER A 143 2.79 -8.24 -3.39
CA SER A 143 1.86 -7.89 -4.47
C SER A 143 1.37 -9.10 -5.24
N LYS A 144 2.21 -10.12 -5.41
CA LYS A 144 1.85 -11.37 -6.05
C LYS A 144 0.74 -12.10 -5.30
N GLU A 145 0.89 -12.29 -3.99
CA GLU A 145 -0.12 -12.99 -3.20
C GLU A 145 -1.45 -12.23 -3.18
N LEU A 146 -1.41 -10.89 -3.05
CA LEU A 146 -2.61 -10.07 -3.08
C LEU A 146 -3.28 -10.08 -4.47
N PHE A 147 -2.49 -10.09 -5.54
CA PHE A 147 -3.01 -10.19 -6.92
C PHE A 147 -3.79 -11.49 -7.14
N TRP A 148 -3.26 -12.63 -6.73
CA TRP A 148 -3.94 -13.92 -6.88
C TRP A 148 -5.25 -13.99 -6.09
N GLU A 149 -5.35 -13.24 -5.02
CA GLU A 149 -6.55 -13.14 -4.21
C GLU A 149 -7.52 -12.03 -4.66
N ASN A 150 -7.21 -11.37 -5.79
CA ASN A 150 -7.99 -10.25 -6.35
C ASN A 150 -8.19 -9.11 -5.34
N ILE A 151 -7.16 -8.81 -4.55
CA ILE A 151 -7.17 -7.73 -3.57
C ILE A 151 -6.43 -6.53 -4.14
N SER A 152 -7.10 -5.37 -4.14
CA SER A 152 -6.53 -4.10 -4.61
C SER A 152 -5.88 -3.34 -3.46
N ILE A 153 -4.65 -2.91 -3.67
CA ILE A 153 -3.97 -1.93 -2.81
C ILE A 153 -4.41 -0.54 -3.28
N VAL A 154 -4.91 0.28 -2.36
CA VAL A 154 -5.28 1.68 -2.63
C VAL A 154 -4.03 2.53 -2.67
N GLU A 155 -3.19 2.44 -1.62
CA GLU A 155 -1.91 3.13 -1.50
C GLU A 155 -0.90 2.21 -0.81
N ALA A 156 0.39 2.41 -1.12
CA ALA A 156 1.48 1.72 -0.43
C ALA A 156 2.51 2.76 0.02
N VAL A 157 2.75 2.81 1.32
CA VAL A 157 3.73 3.70 1.93
C VAL A 157 4.84 2.88 2.54
N SER A 158 6.08 3.19 2.21
CA SER A 158 7.23 2.48 2.71
C SER A 158 8.22 3.43 3.36
N THR A 159 8.68 3.05 4.53
CA THR A 159 9.82 3.64 5.22
C THR A 159 10.97 2.63 5.27
N PHE A 160 12.04 2.95 5.97
CA PHE A 160 13.20 2.06 6.10
C PHE A 160 12.85 0.73 6.79
N THR A 161 11.95 0.75 7.77
CA THR A 161 11.64 -0.40 8.64
C THR A 161 10.19 -0.85 8.56
N GLU A 162 9.37 -0.26 7.67
CA GLU A 162 7.95 -0.54 7.61
C GLU A 162 7.43 -0.45 6.17
N ILE A 163 6.49 -1.33 5.86
CA ILE A 163 5.61 -1.22 4.69
C ILE A 163 4.19 -1.15 5.19
N THR A 164 3.49 -0.09 4.85
CA THR A 164 2.07 0.09 5.14
C THR A 164 1.26 -0.01 3.86
N LEU A 165 0.33 -0.95 3.84
CA LEU A 165 -0.63 -1.15 2.75
C LEU A 165 -1.97 -0.54 3.17
N ILE A 166 -2.47 0.41 2.39
CA ILE A 166 -3.82 0.96 2.53
C ILE A 166 -4.73 0.17 1.61
N ILE A 167 -5.77 -0.38 2.19
CA ILE A 167 -6.69 -1.30 1.52
C ILE A 167 -8.13 -1.02 1.92
N LYS A 168 -9.09 -1.61 1.23
CA LYS A 168 -10.48 -1.59 1.65
C LYS A 168 -10.66 -2.42 2.92
N GLU A 169 -11.35 -1.87 3.91
CA GLU A 169 -11.53 -2.48 5.24
C GLU A 169 -12.17 -3.88 5.17
N LYS A 170 -13.09 -4.10 4.23
CA LYS A 170 -13.72 -5.40 3.99
C LYS A 170 -12.72 -6.53 3.67
N ASP A 171 -11.55 -6.21 3.11
CA ASP A 171 -10.53 -7.16 2.70
C ASP A 171 -9.51 -7.45 3.83
N ALA A 172 -9.55 -6.70 4.94
CA ALA A 172 -8.58 -6.78 6.03
C ALA A 172 -8.38 -8.20 6.61
N PRO A 173 -9.42 -8.99 6.93
CA PRO A 173 -9.22 -10.33 7.48
C PRO A 173 -8.48 -11.26 6.52
N ARG A 174 -8.80 -11.18 5.23
CA ARG A 174 -8.14 -11.98 4.19
C ARG A 174 -6.67 -11.62 4.07
N ILE A 175 -6.36 -10.34 3.98
CA ILE A 175 -4.98 -9.86 3.83
C ILE A 175 -4.14 -10.22 5.04
N LEU A 176 -4.66 -10.09 6.24
CA LEU A 176 -3.93 -10.50 7.45
C LEU A 176 -3.55 -11.99 7.41
N SER A 177 -4.48 -12.85 6.96
CA SER A 177 -4.20 -14.29 6.80
C SER A 177 -3.12 -14.55 5.75
N ILE A 178 -3.20 -13.87 4.60
CA ILE A 178 -2.24 -13.99 3.51
C ILE A 178 -0.85 -13.55 3.96
N LEU A 179 -0.75 -12.37 4.58
CA LEU A 179 0.52 -11.83 5.04
C LEU A 179 1.16 -12.67 6.13
N LYS A 180 0.37 -13.19 7.08
CA LYS A 180 0.88 -14.15 8.07
C LYS A 180 1.47 -15.40 7.43
N SER A 181 0.77 -15.97 6.45
CA SER A 181 1.26 -17.14 5.71
C SER A 181 2.54 -16.81 4.94
N LEU A 182 2.61 -15.63 4.33
CA LEU A 182 3.78 -15.16 3.60
C LEU A 182 4.99 -14.97 4.54
N ILE A 183 4.78 -14.36 5.70
CA ILE A 183 5.81 -14.15 6.71
C ILE A 183 6.38 -15.50 7.17
N ILE A 184 5.52 -16.44 7.56
CA ILE A 184 5.95 -17.78 7.98
C ILE A 184 6.76 -18.50 6.88
N LYS A 185 6.34 -18.34 5.63
CA LYS A 185 7.03 -18.95 4.48
C LYS A 185 8.46 -18.43 4.28
N PHE A 186 8.69 -17.15 4.53
CA PHE A 186 9.97 -16.47 4.26
C PHE A 186 10.77 -16.10 5.51
N GLN A 187 10.36 -16.55 6.69
CA GLN A 187 11.14 -16.47 7.94
C GLN A 187 12.21 -17.56 8.07
N LYS A 188 12.13 -18.62 7.26
CA LYS A 188 12.99 -19.81 7.33
C LYS A 188 14.37 -19.62 6.70
#